data_85370c51d4e959a9215bc2fb5bf5a219
#
_entry.id   85370c51d4e959a9215bc2fb5bf5a219
#
_cell.length_a   1.000
_cell.length_b   1.000
_cell.length_c   1.000
_cell.angle_alpha   90.00
_cell.angle_beta   90.00
_cell.angle_gamma   90.00
#
_symmetry.space_group_name_H-M   'P 1'
#
loop_
_entity.id
_entity.type
_entity.pdbx_description
1 polymer ?
#
loop_
_entity_poly.entity_id
_entity_poly.type
_entity_poly.pdbx_seq_one_letter_code
_entity_poly.pdbx_strand_id
1 'polypeptide(L)'
;SGTEITDAYFKGTGHSRDYQLRLYRGDDIFGSERFKFEHNGILFLGFNTGPLMRMAYGHVVPQDINWLESEMDKYGKQQPVILVTHYPITEGDIDNWYDVTDAVRPYNIRLFIGGHYHAEKNLSYDGIPGILMRSNLRDKDGKPGYGIYEVTQDSIKVFTQRIGEDKRQWAAFSLTKQYFDHDGKAGKYPDFSVNNQYSNVKEKWNIQGEAGIYCSAATYGNMVFVGDDLGKLTAYNIKNGKHLWSFASGKRIIGDPAAADDIVVFGSADGNIYGLDAKTGKELWRVKAEKAVLGAVTISNGVAYIGASDNCFRAIDIKTGKVIWTYNNVKGYIVARPLVTGDKVIFGAWDNTLYALSLKDGKEMWQWKSPKGGMHYSPASVWPVAAHGKVFIADPERALTAIDINTGKTVWRTYASKVRESIGLSEDGERVYAKTMNDSVVCYSTASATPEQVWASNVAFGYEHAPSMPLEKEGIVFGGTKDGLIYALEGKTGKVIWKHKIGNSLVNTVHPIDKKQVIATSSDGRIVLLKTK
;
A
#
# COMPACT_ATOMS: atom_id res chain seq x y z
N SER A 1 -5.99 -8.39 30.18
CA SER A 1 -5.51 -7.08 30.57
C SER A 1 -5.16 -6.26 29.33
N GLY A 2 -5.50 -4.95 29.34
CA GLY A 2 -5.35 -4.10 28.17
C GLY A 2 -3.92 -3.90 27.67
N THR A 3 -2.91 -4.07 28.53
CA THR A 3 -1.49 -3.95 28.19
C THR A 3 -0.99 -5.09 27.31
N GLU A 4 -1.44 -6.31 27.51
CA GLU A 4 -1.06 -7.45 26.66
C GLU A 4 -1.68 -7.37 25.27
N ILE A 5 -2.92 -6.88 25.17
CA ILE A 5 -3.61 -6.67 23.89
C ILE A 5 -2.92 -5.55 23.11
N THR A 6 -2.56 -4.44 23.79
CA THR A 6 -1.87 -3.31 23.16
C THR A 6 -0.47 -3.70 22.68
N ASP A 7 0.28 -4.42 23.50
CA ASP A 7 1.64 -4.85 23.17
C ASP A 7 1.66 -5.89 22.03
N ALA A 8 0.70 -6.78 22.04
CA ALA A 8 0.51 -7.75 20.97
C ALA A 8 0.02 -7.07 19.66
N TYR A 9 -0.87 -6.09 19.76
CA TYR A 9 -1.33 -5.26 18.66
C TYR A 9 -0.17 -4.47 18.06
N PHE A 10 0.63 -3.79 18.89
CA PHE A 10 1.77 -3.00 18.43
C PHE A 10 2.95 -3.86 17.92
N LYS A 11 3.21 -5.04 18.47
CA LYS A 11 4.15 -5.98 17.86
C LYS A 11 3.74 -6.39 16.45
N GLY A 12 2.45 -6.49 16.19
CA GLY A 12 1.93 -6.84 14.89
C GLY A 12 1.83 -5.67 13.90
N THR A 13 1.66 -4.44 14.37
CA THR A 13 1.47 -3.25 13.54
C THR A 13 2.69 -2.34 13.49
N GLY A 14 3.61 -2.45 14.46
CA GLY A 14 4.82 -1.63 14.56
C GLY A 14 5.83 -1.84 13.43
N HIS A 15 5.76 -2.98 12.78
CA HIS A 15 6.54 -3.25 11.58
C HIS A 15 5.59 -3.62 10.45
N SER A 16 5.59 -2.83 9.39
CA SER A 16 4.81 -3.09 8.17
C SER A 16 4.95 -4.54 7.66
N ARG A 17 6.09 -5.17 7.91
CA ARG A 17 6.35 -6.56 7.61
C ARG A 17 5.44 -7.53 8.39
N ASP A 18 5.29 -7.34 9.70
CA ASP A 18 4.49 -8.27 10.52
C ASP A 18 3.01 -8.11 10.24
N TYR A 19 2.56 -6.88 9.95
CA TYR A 19 1.21 -6.61 9.48
C TYR A 19 0.94 -7.26 8.12
N GLN A 20 1.84 -7.08 7.15
CA GLN A 20 1.75 -7.74 5.84
C GLN A 20 1.74 -9.26 5.96
N LEU A 21 2.61 -9.84 6.81
CA LEU A 21 2.63 -11.29 7.05
C LEU A 21 1.30 -11.80 7.63
N ARG A 22 0.69 -11.08 8.56
CA ARG A 22 -0.63 -11.43 9.09
C ARG A 22 -1.70 -11.35 8.03
N LEU A 23 -1.70 -10.27 7.24
CA LEU A 23 -2.59 -10.11 6.11
C LEU A 23 -2.46 -11.27 5.11
N TYR A 24 -1.22 -11.66 4.78
CA TYR A 24 -0.94 -12.76 3.86
C TYR A 24 -1.34 -14.13 4.42
N ARG A 25 -1.23 -14.33 5.72
CA ARG A 25 -1.67 -15.57 6.37
C ARG A 25 -3.18 -15.66 6.49
N GLY A 26 -3.89 -14.56 6.44
CA GLY A 26 -5.29 -14.50 6.80
C GLY A 26 -5.52 -14.70 8.31
N ASP A 27 -4.45 -14.58 9.12
CA ASP A 27 -4.51 -14.76 10.57
C ASP A 27 -5.00 -13.48 11.21
N ASP A 28 -6.12 -13.55 11.90
CA ASP A 28 -6.60 -12.52 12.81
C ASP A 28 -6.17 -12.86 14.25
N ILE A 29 -4.87 -12.69 14.51
CA ILE A 29 -4.25 -13.12 15.79
C ILE A 29 -4.79 -12.30 16.98
N PHE A 30 -5.30 -11.10 16.73
CA PHE A 30 -5.71 -10.15 17.78
C PHE A 30 -7.19 -9.77 17.72
N GLY A 31 -7.97 -10.42 16.88
CA GLY A 31 -9.41 -10.23 16.74
C GLY A 31 -9.80 -8.97 16.00
N SER A 32 -9.14 -7.83 16.21
CA SER A 32 -9.48 -6.56 15.54
C SER A 32 -8.29 -5.62 15.47
N GLU A 33 -8.24 -4.81 14.40
CA GLU A 33 -7.31 -3.68 14.26
C GLU A 33 -7.76 -2.47 15.09
N ARG A 34 -8.93 -2.56 15.73
CA ARG A 34 -9.54 -1.52 16.56
C ARG A 34 -9.92 -2.10 17.90
N PHE A 35 -9.81 -1.28 18.94
CA PHE A 35 -10.32 -1.66 20.27
C PHE A 35 -10.93 -0.46 20.99
N LYS A 36 -11.82 -0.74 21.93
CA LYS A 36 -12.34 0.26 22.86
C LYS A 36 -12.54 -0.33 24.24
N PHE A 37 -12.35 0.48 25.25
CA PHE A 37 -12.76 0.19 26.64
C PHE A 37 -12.96 1.49 27.41
N GLU A 38 -13.66 1.39 28.53
CA GLU A 38 -13.82 2.50 29.47
C GLU A 38 -13.09 2.21 30.75
N HIS A 39 -12.48 3.25 31.31
CA HIS A 39 -11.83 3.20 32.62
C HIS A 39 -11.98 4.54 33.32
N ASN A 40 -12.51 4.53 34.57
CA ASN A 40 -12.75 5.72 35.40
C ASN A 40 -13.50 6.86 34.67
N GLY A 41 -14.50 6.52 33.84
CA GLY A 41 -15.30 7.49 33.08
C GLY A 41 -14.60 8.05 31.83
N ILE A 42 -13.47 7.51 31.44
CA ILE A 42 -12.70 7.88 30.26
C ILE A 42 -12.82 6.78 29.22
N LEU A 43 -13.13 7.16 27.99
CA LEU A 43 -13.19 6.27 26.85
C LEU A 43 -11.80 6.15 26.20
N PHE A 44 -11.31 4.92 26.03
CA PHE A 44 -10.08 4.62 25.31
C PHE A 44 -10.44 4.03 23.95
N LEU A 45 -9.90 4.63 22.89
CA LEU A 45 -10.07 4.14 21.51
C LEU A 45 -8.69 3.90 20.89
N GLY A 46 -8.48 2.67 20.43
CA GLY A 46 -7.26 2.30 19.72
C GLY A 46 -7.55 1.93 18.26
N PHE A 47 -6.67 2.35 17.35
CA PHE A 47 -6.82 2.11 15.91
C PHE A 47 -5.47 1.94 15.22
N ASN A 48 -5.51 1.36 14.02
CA ASN A 48 -4.30 1.10 13.24
C ASN A 48 -3.77 2.38 12.59
N THR A 49 -2.48 2.62 12.73
CA THR A 49 -1.73 3.72 12.11
C THR A 49 -0.54 3.24 11.31
N GLY A 50 -0.33 1.92 11.24
CA GLY A 50 0.76 1.33 10.48
C GLY A 50 0.49 1.34 8.97
N PRO A 51 1.53 1.49 8.13
CA PRO A 51 1.34 1.43 6.69
C PRO A 51 1.00 0.00 6.25
N LEU A 52 0.02 -0.15 5.36
CA LEU A 52 -0.25 -1.42 4.72
C LEU A 52 0.89 -1.82 3.77
N MET A 53 1.42 -0.86 3.05
CA MET A 53 2.53 -1.06 2.12
C MET A 53 3.86 -0.80 2.82
N ARG A 54 4.85 -1.65 2.53
CA ARG A 54 6.18 -1.52 3.10
C ARG A 54 6.80 -0.16 2.78
N MET A 55 7.36 0.50 3.82
CA MET A 55 8.12 1.76 3.71
C MET A 55 7.33 2.97 3.16
N ALA A 56 6.01 2.91 3.21
CA ALA A 56 5.18 4.10 3.19
C ALA A 56 5.19 4.78 4.58
N TYR A 57 4.68 5.99 4.66
CA TYR A 57 4.30 6.59 5.95
C TYR A 57 3.24 5.73 6.63
N GLY A 58 3.06 5.90 7.92
CA GLY A 58 1.84 5.48 8.58
C GLY A 58 0.64 6.11 7.88
N HIS A 59 -0.50 5.45 7.95
CA HIS A 59 -1.73 5.89 7.30
C HIS A 59 -2.93 5.47 8.13
N VAL A 60 -3.92 6.35 8.25
CA VAL A 60 -5.20 6.03 8.86
C VAL A 60 -6.26 5.97 7.77
N VAL A 61 -6.74 4.76 7.49
CA VAL A 61 -7.71 4.53 6.43
C VAL A 61 -9.06 5.20 6.72
N PRO A 62 -9.82 5.63 5.70
CA PRO A 62 -11.09 6.34 5.90
C PRO A 62 -12.07 5.61 6.81
N GLN A 63 -12.17 4.29 6.71
CA GLN A 63 -13.05 3.50 7.56
C GLN A 63 -12.64 3.49 9.03
N ASP A 64 -11.38 3.78 9.39
CA ASP A 64 -10.93 3.92 10.77
C ASP A 64 -11.28 5.30 11.32
N ILE A 65 -11.15 6.34 10.50
CA ILE A 65 -11.59 7.70 10.85
C ILE A 65 -13.10 7.72 11.08
N ASN A 66 -13.88 7.16 10.16
CA ASN A 66 -15.33 7.04 10.30
C ASN A 66 -15.74 6.24 11.55
N TRP A 67 -14.99 5.17 11.87
CA TRP A 67 -15.23 4.40 13.08
C TRP A 67 -14.96 5.22 14.35
N LEU A 68 -13.87 5.99 14.39
CA LEU A 68 -13.56 6.88 15.53
C LEU A 68 -14.69 7.87 15.76
N GLU A 69 -15.13 8.58 14.73
CA GLU A 69 -16.24 9.53 14.82
C GLU A 69 -17.53 8.84 15.31
N SER A 70 -17.87 7.70 14.69
CA SER A 70 -19.05 6.93 15.08
C SER A 70 -19.02 6.43 16.53
N GLU A 71 -17.85 6.01 17.03
CA GLU A 71 -17.74 5.60 18.43
C GLU A 71 -17.84 6.80 19.37
N MET A 72 -17.17 7.91 19.07
CA MET A 72 -17.24 9.12 19.90
C MET A 72 -18.66 9.73 19.92
N ASP A 73 -19.38 9.70 18.81
CA ASP A 73 -20.77 10.19 18.74
C ASP A 73 -21.72 9.42 19.67
N LYS A 74 -21.52 8.13 19.88
CA LYS A 74 -22.33 7.30 20.80
C LYS A 74 -22.23 7.76 22.26
N TYR A 75 -21.08 8.33 22.63
CA TYR A 75 -20.81 8.82 23.98
C TYR A 75 -21.06 10.34 24.14
N GLY A 76 -21.13 11.05 23.02
CA GLY A 76 -21.31 12.51 22.98
C GLY A 76 -20.02 13.30 23.15
N LYS A 77 -20.06 14.56 22.72
CA LYS A 77 -18.89 15.44 22.60
C LYS A 77 -18.21 15.80 23.92
N GLN A 78 -18.86 15.61 25.06
CA GLN A 78 -18.29 15.92 26.37
C GLN A 78 -17.55 14.73 27.00
N GLN A 79 -17.73 13.52 26.45
CA GLN A 79 -17.04 12.33 26.94
C GLN A 79 -15.53 12.50 26.84
N PRO A 80 -14.76 12.37 27.94
CA PRO A 80 -13.31 12.37 27.88
C PRO A 80 -12.81 11.16 27.10
N VAL A 81 -11.94 11.40 26.10
CA VAL A 81 -11.39 10.35 25.23
C VAL A 81 -9.87 10.37 25.27
N ILE A 82 -9.27 9.20 25.35
CA ILE A 82 -7.84 8.96 25.12
C ILE A 82 -7.70 8.09 23.88
N LEU A 83 -6.91 8.55 22.92
CA LEU A 83 -6.63 7.81 21.70
C LEU A 83 -5.29 7.06 21.81
N VAL A 84 -5.27 5.82 21.32
CA VAL A 84 -4.10 4.95 21.40
C VAL A 84 -3.69 4.50 20.00
N THR A 85 -2.44 4.80 19.63
CA THR A 85 -1.90 4.51 18.30
C THR A 85 -0.49 3.91 18.41
N HIS A 86 0.04 3.38 17.32
CA HIS A 86 1.45 3.02 17.25
C HIS A 86 2.29 4.17 16.72
N TYR A 87 2.03 4.63 15.47
CA TYR A 87 2.69 5.82 14.93
C TYR A 87 2.10 7.08 15.57
N PRO A 88 2.92 8.08 15.87
CA PRO A 88 2.42 9.39 16.27
C PRO A 88 1.65 10.04 15.13
N ILE A 89 0.56 10.74 15.45
CA ILE A 89 -0.27 11.45 14.46
C ILE A 89 0.36 12.81 14.15
N THR A 90 1.54 12.76 13.51
CA THR A 90 2.33 13.97 13.20
C THR A 90 2.76 13.97 11.73
N GLU A 91 3.04 15.17 11.23
CA GLU A 91 3.66 15.34 9.91
C GLU A 91 4.99 14.58 9.85
N GLY A 92 5.18 13.80 8.77
CA GLY A 92 6.36 12.96 8.57
C GLY A 92 6.23 11.54 9.13
N ASP A 93 5.29 11.27 10.02
CA ASP A 93 4.99 9.94 10.53
C ASP A 93 3.73 9.33 9.91
N ILE A 94 2.67 10.14 9.77
CA ILE A 94 1.38 9.77 9.17
C ILE A 94 1.10 10.71 7.99
N ASP A 95 0.82 10.16 6.83
CA ASP A 95 0.60 10.95 5.61
C ASP A 95 -0.68 11.80 5.67
N ASN A 96 -1.71 11.32 6.35
CA ASN A 96 -3.01 11.98 6.55
C ASN A 96 -3.30 12.35 8.02
N TRP A 97 -2.26 12.73 8.78
CA TRP A 97 -2.39 13.12 10.19
C TRP A 97 -3.47 14.19 10.42
N TYR A 98 -3.60 15.14 9.51
CA TYR A 98 -4.56 16.24 9.57
C TYR A 98 -6.01 15.77 9.47
N ASP A 99 -6.31 14.72 8.68
CA ASP A 99 -7.66 14.13 8.60
C ASP A 99 -8.08 13.57 9.97
N VAL A 100 -7.13 12.95 10.68
CA VAL A 100 -7.37 12.40 12.02
C VAL A 100 -7.57 13.51 13.04
N THR A 101 -6.69 14.51 13.08
CA THR A 101 -6.80 15.60 14.04
C THR A 101 -8.07 16.44 13.81
N ASP A 102 -8.46 16.67 12.56
CA ASP A 102 -9.69 17.39 12.21
C ASP A 102 -10.94 16.59 12.61
N ALA A 103 -10.96 15.28 12.37
CA ALA A 103 -12.08 14.41 12.73
C ALA A 103 -12.32 14.36 14.25
N VAL A 104 -11.25 14.32 15.04
CA VAL A 104 -11.36 14.18 16.50
C VAL A 104 -11.51 15.52 17.24
N ARG A 105 -11.21 16.64 16.59
CA ARG A 105 -11.24 17.99 17.18
C ARG A 105 -12.59 18.42 17.80
N PRO A 106 -13.76 18.05 17.26
CA PRO A 106 -15.05 18.37 17.86
C PRO A 106 -15.33 17.67 19.19
N TYR A 107 -14.50 16.68 19.57
CA TYR A 107 -14.70 15.84 20.75
C TYR A 107 -13.73 16.20 21.87
N ASN A 108 -14.01 15.69 23.06
CA ASN A 108 -13.23 15.98 24.27
C ASN A 108 -11.98 15.07 24.37
N ILE A 109 -11.07 15.16 23.39
CA ILE A 109 -9.82 14.39 23.41
C ILE A 109 -8.89 14.93 24.49
N ARG A 110 -8.38 14.07 25.32
CA ARG A 110 -7.49 14.44 26.45
C ARG A 110 -6.04 14.13 26.19
N LEU A 111 -5.76 13.06 25.44
CA LEU A 111 -4.40 12.59 25.21
C LEU A 111 -4.35 11.64 24.01
N PHE A 112 -3.27 11.72 23.25
CA PHE A 112 -2.83 10.65 22.39
C PHE A 112 -1.70 9.86 23.07
N ILE A 113 -1.79 8.52 23.03
CA ILE A 113 -0.74 7.61 23.50
C ILE A 113 -0.19 6.87 22.31
N GLY A 114 1.11 6.98 22.06
CA GLY A 114 1.79 6.36 20.92
C GLY A 114 3.09 5.65 21.29
N GLY A 115 3.73 5.07 20.29
CA GLY A 115 4.99 4.37 20.37
C GLY A 115 5.97 4.75 19.26
N HIS A 116 6.42 3.77 18.48
CA HIS A 116 7.24 3.86 17.27
C HIS A 116 8.71 4.25 17.50
N TYR A 117 8.99 5.37 18.17
CA TYR A 117 10.36 5.88 18.34
C TYR A 117 11.16 5.21 19.46
N HIS A 118 10.55 4.31 20.20
CA HIS A 118 11.18 3.62 21.34
C HIS A 118 11.76 4.58 22.39
N ALA A 119 11.15 5.74 22.55
CA ALA A 119 11.61 6.81 23.44
C ALA A 119 10.43 7.48 24.14
N GLU A 120 10.67 7.93 25.37
CA GLU A 120 9.74 8.76 26.13
C GLU A 120 9.76 10.18 25.55
N LYS A 121 8.63 10.67 25.04
CA LYS A 121 8.50 12.01 24.48
C LYS A 121 7.12 12.59 24.75
N ASN A 122 7.09 13.88 25.08
CA ASN A 122 5.88 14.68 25.00
C ASN A 122 5.77 15.29 23.61
N LEU A 123 4.61 15.21 23.01
CA LEU A 123 4.30 15.73 21.67
C LEU A 123 3.04 16.60 21.73
N SER A 124 2.86 17.42 20.70
CA SER A 124 1.61 18.06 20.37
C SER A 124 1.14 17.54 19.01
N TYR A 125 -0.11 17.16 18.95
CA TYR A 125 -0.77 16.70 17.73
C TYR A 125 -1.75 17.79 17.30
N ASP A 126 -1.23 18.83 16.68
CA ASP A 126 -2.00 20.02 16.29
C ASP A 126 -2.78 20.62 17.49
N GLY A 127 -2.05 20.82 18.62
CA GLY A 127 -2.59 21.35 19.89
C GLY A 127 -3.08 20.29 20.88
N ILE A 128 -3.33 19.06 20.44
CA ILE A 128 -3.75 17.97 21.33
C ILE A 128 -2.50 17.34 21.98
N PRO A 129 -2.44 17.24 23.33
CA PRO A 129 -1.27 16.64 23.97
C PRO A 129 -1.11 15.16 23.62
N GLY A 130 0.12 14.75 23.44
CA GLY A 130 0.45 13.37 23.16
C GLY A 130 1.73 12.93 23.83
N ILE A 131 1.86 11.64 24.01
CA ILE A 131 3.04 11.01 24.57
C ILE A 131 3.45 9.81 23.72
N LEU A 132 4.76 9.63 23.62
CA LEU A 132 5.33 8.40 23.12
C LEU A 132 5.96 7.64 24.27
N MET A 133 5.78 6.32 24.22
CA MET A 133 6.36 5.40 25.19
C MET A 133 7.61 4.75 24.64
N ARG A 134 8.50 4.43 25.57
CA ARG A 134 9.63 3.56 25.27
C ARG A 134 9.17 2.18 24.80
N SER A 135 10.03 1.50 24.08
CA SER A 135 9.86 0.08 23.78
C SER A 135 10.04 -0.77 25.06
N ASN A 136 9.35 -1.90 25.11
CA ASN A 136 9.64 -2.96 26.11
C ASN A 136 10.90 -3.77 25.75
N LEU A 137 11.50 -3.53 24.60
CA LEU A 137 12.80 -4.07 24.23
C LEU A 137 13.92 -3.43 25.06
N ARG A 138 15.11 -4.03 25.00
CA ARG A 138 16.29 -3.50 25.67
C ARG A 138 16.68 -2.14 25.10
N ASP A 139 16.95 -1.19 25.98
CA ASP A 139 17.59 0.07 25.62
C ASP A 139 19.09 -0.11 25.35
N LYS A 140 19.78 1.00 25.07
CA LYS A 140 21.23 1.04 24.86
C LYS A 140 22.02 0.48 26.06
N ASP A 141 21.45 0.57 27.27
CA ASP A 141 22.00 0.01 28.51
C ASP A 141 21.62 -1.46 28.77
N GLY A 142 20.92 -2.10 27.84
CA GLY A 142 20.54 -3.49 27.90
C GLY A 142 19.36 -3.82 28.81
N LYS A 143 18.71 -2.82 29.46
CA LYS A 143 17.59 -3.04 30.37
C LYS A 143 16.23 -2.87 29.68
N PRO A 144 15.36 -3.89 29.68
CA PRO A 144 13.99 -3.75 29.23
C PRO A 144 13.13 -2.99 30.25
N GLY A 145 11.97 -2.53 29.80
CA GLY A 145 11.02 -1.84 30.66
C GLY A 145 9.71 -1.56 29.94
N TYR A 146 8.73 -1.04 30.68
CA TYR A 146 7.39 -0.75 30.17
C TYR A 146 6.83 0.52 30.80
N GLY A 147 5.79 1.08 30.17
CA GLY A 147 5.05 2.22 30.69
C GLY A 147 3.91 1.80 31.62
N ILE A 148 3.71 2.59 32.67
CA ILE A 148 2.56 2.47 33.57
C ILE A 148 1.79 3.76 33.52
N TYR A 149 0.47 3.67 33.34
CA TYR A 149 -0.45 4.78 33.38
C TYR A 149 -1.34 4.68 34.60
N GLU A 150 -1.25 5.64 35.51
CA GLU A 150 -2.17 5.80 36.61
C GLU A 150 -3.24 6.81 36.23
N VAL A 151 -4.46 6.34 35.96
CA VAL A 151 -5.56 7.13 35.45
C VAL A 151 -6.59 7.34 36.54
N THR A 152 -6.87 8.60 36.86
CA THR A 152 -7.98 9.03 37.72
C THR A 152 -9.04 9.73 36.86
N GLN A 153 -10.11 10.24 37.46
CA GLN A 153 -11.15 10.99 36.72
C GLN A 153 -10.64 12.34 36.17
N ASP A 154 -9.63 12.91 36.80
CA ASP A 154 -9.15 14.27 36.55
C ASP A 154 -7.69 14.35 36.08
N SER A 155 -6.96 13.24 36.13
CA SER A 155 -5.53 13.24 35.77
C SER A 155 -5.04 11.90 35.28
N ILE A 156 -3.96 11.94 34.51
CA ILE A 156 -3.15 10.77 34.12
C ILE A 156 -1.70 11.03 34.49
N LYS A 157 -1.09 10.11 35.23
CA LYS A 157 0.34 10.10 35.54
C LYS A 157 1.01 8.97 34.76
N VAL A 158 2.15 9.28 34.16
CA VAL A 158 2.88 8.36 33.30
C VAL A 158 4.22 8.02 33.92
N PHE A 159 4.45 6.73 34.08
CA PHE A 159 5.66 6.19 34.68
C PHE A 159 6.36 5.24 33.72
N THR A 160 7.65 5.13 33.89
CA THR A 160 8.45 4.06 33.32
C THR A 160 8.88 3.13 34.44
N GLN A 161 8.68 1.84 34.24
CA GLN A 161 9.20 0.75 35.07
C GLN A 161 10.26 0.00 34.28
N ARG A 162 11.50 0.07 34.75
CA ARG A 162 12.61 -0.73 34.22
C ARG A 162 12.85 -1.93 35.11
N ILE A 163 13.30 -3.04 34.56
CA ILE A 163 13.57 -4.23 35.35
C ILE A 163 14.71 -3.95 36.35
N GLY A 164 14.44 -4.18 37.63
CA GLY A 164 15.37 -3.96 38.70
C GLY A 164 15.53 -2.50 39.16
N GLU A 165 14.66 -1.59 38.71
CA GLU A 165 14.64 -0.20 39.14
C GLU A 165 13.27 0.18 39.70
N ASP A 166 13.21 1.24 40.53
CA ASP A 166 11.94 1.81 40.96
C ASP A 166 11.21 2.49 39.81
N LYS A 167 9.88 2.48 39.86
CA LYS A 167 9.08 3.21 38.84
C LYS A 167 9.35 4.71 38.92
N ARG A 168 9.59 5.33 37.78
CA ARG A 168 9.91 6.74 37.65
C ARG A 168 8.78 7.47 36.89
N GLN A 169 8.14 8.44 37.56
CA GLN A 169 7.22 9.35 36.88
C GLN A 169 8.00 10.30 35.97
N TRP A 170 7.52 10.47 34.72
CA TRP A 170 8.13 11.39 33.78
C TRP A 170 7.14 12.34 33.11
N ALA A 171 5.84 12.05 33.15
CA ALA A 171 4.79 12.95 32.63
C ALA A 171 3.54 12.91 33.52
N ALA A 172 2.74 13.96 33.44
CA ALA A 172 1.41 14.03 34.01
C ALA A 172 0.55 15.02 33.19
N PHE A 173 -0.72 14.69 33.01
CA PHE A 173 -1.67 15.51 32.26
C PHE A 173 -2.96 15.64 33.06
N SER A 174 -3.56 16.85 32.99
CA SER A 174 -4.91 17.06 33.48
C SER A 174 -5.91 16.51 32.48
N LEU A 175 -6.85 15.71 32.94
CA LEU A 175 -7.96 15.20 32.13
C LEU A 175 -9.21 16.10 32.22
N THR A 176 -9.17 17.16 33.02
CA THR A 176 -10.23 18.15 33.11
C THR A 176 -10.03 19.32 32.16
N LYS A 177 -8.79 19.56 31.72
CA LYS A 177 -8.43 20.65 30.82
C LYS A 177 -8.58 20.23 29.37
N GLN A 178 -9.22 21.05 28.56
CA GLN A 178 -9.29 20.90 27.11
C GLN A 178 -8.09 21.62 26.45
N TYR A 179 -7.47 20.98 25.45
CA TYR A 179 -6.20 21.44 24.85
C TYR A 179 -6.33 21.73 23.35
N PHE A 180 -7.50 22.08 22.86
CA PHE A 180 -7.77 22.15 21.43
C PHE A 180 -7.37 23.45 20.73
N ASP A 181 -6.25 24.00 21.05
CA ASP A 181 -5.70 25.09 20.25
C ASP A 181 -4.85 24.51 19.12
N HIS A 182 -4.97 25.09 17.94
CA HIS A 182 -4.01 24.84 16.88
C HIS A 182 -2.64 25.36 17.31
N ASP A 183 -1.58 24.61 16.99
CA ASP A 183 -0.20 25.01 17.27
C ASP A 183 0.26 26.25 16.46
N GLY A 184 -0.64 26.94 15.79
CA GLY A 184 -0.34 28.03 14.86
C GLY A 184 0.33 27.56 13.57
N LYS A 185 0.53 26.25 13.41
CA LYS A 185 1.09 25.60 12.23
C LYS A 185 0.03 25.05 11.29
N ALA A 186 -1.24 25.37 11.51
CA ALA A 186 -2.34 24.96 10.65
C ALA A 186 -2.13 25.52 9.23
N GLY A 187 -1.21 24.93 8.51
CA GLY A 187 -1.08 25.06 7.07
C GLY A 187 -2.29 24.45 6.40
N LYS A 188 -2.54 24.85 5.17
CA LYS A 188 -3.53 24.14 4.34
C LYS A 188 -2.91 22.82 3.90
N TYR A 189 -3.37 21.73 4.45
CA TYR A 189 -2.98 20.38 4.04
C TYR A 189 -4.09 19.73 3.22
N PRO A 190 -3.76 18.96 2.14
CA PRO A 190 -2.43 18.92 1.51
C PRO A 190 -2.07 20.21 0.77
N ASP A 191 -0.76 20.47 0.58
CA ASP A 191 -0.31 21.56 -0.28
C ASP A 191 -0.46 21.15 -1.77
N PHE A 192 -1.41 21.77 -2.45
CA PHE A 192 -1.68 21.58 -3.88
C PHE A 192 -0.98 22.62 -4.79
N SER A 193 -0.02 23.39 -4.29
CA SER A 193 0.63 24.49 -5.05
C SER A 193 1.26 24.01 -6.38
N VAL A 194 1.75 22.76 -6.44
CA VAL A 194 2.28 22.17 -7.67
C VAL A 194 1.25 22.12 -8.81
N ASN A 195 -0.04 22.00 -8.51
CA ASN A 195 -1.10 21.95 -9.51
C ASN A 195 -1.24 23.28 -10.26
N ASN A 196 -0.84 24.39 -9.65
CA ASN A 196 -0.86 25.71 -10.29
C ASN A 196 0.21 25.84 -11.37
N GLN A 197 1.36 25.13 -11.21
CA GLN A 197 2.45 25.13 -12.19
C GLN A 197 2.05 24.37 -13.48
N TYR A 198 1.14 23.40 -13.35
CA TYR A 198 0.67 22.56 -14.45
C TYR A 198 -0.85 22.68 -14.63
N SER A 199 -1.32 23.92 -14.79
CA SER A 199 -2.74 24.26 -14.85
C SER A 199 -3.51 23.65 -16.03
N ASN A 200 -2.81 23.06 -16.99
CA ASN A 200 -3.37 22.28 -18.11
C ASN A 200 -3.83 20.87 -17.72
N VAL A 201 -3.44 20.36 -16.53
CA VAL A 201 -3.93 19.09 -15.97
C VAL A 201 -5.14 19.37 -15.10
N LYS A 202 -6.21 18.61 -15.30
CA LYS A 202 -7.46 18.76 -14.53
C LYS A 202 -7.99 17.41 -14.10
N GLU A 203 -8.56 17.39 -12.90
CA GLU A 203 -9.41 16.29 -12.48
C GLU A 203 -10.72 16.36 -13.24
N LYS A 204 -10.96 15.40 -14.12
CA LYS A 204 -12.22 15.29 -14.86
C LYS A 204 -13.35 14.84 -13.95
N TRP A 205 -13.04 13.94 -13.05
CA TRP A 205 -13.86 13.55 -11.91
C TRP A 205 -12.94 13.03 -10.79
N ASN A 206 -13.43 13.15 -9.57
CA ASN A 206 -12.78 12.68 -8.36
C ASN A 206 -13.84 12.07 -7.45
N ILE A 207 -13.58 10.87 -6.96
CA ILE A 207 -14.47 10.12 -6.06
C ILE A 207 -13.70 9.89 -4.77
N GLN A 208 -14.29 10.28 -3.64
CA GLN A 208 -13.83 9.91 -2.32
C GLN A 208 -14.60 8.68 -1.86
N GLY A 209 -13.91 7.56 -1.73
CA GLY A 209 -14.46 6.31 -1.20
C GLY A 209 -14.49 6.31 0.34
N GLU A 210 -15.26 5.38 0.88
CA GLU A 210 -15.43 5.17 2.34
C GLU A 210 -14.33 4.30 2.96
N ALA A 211 -13.48 3.70 2.14
CA ALA A 211 -12.44 2.77 2.53
C ALA A 211 -11.12 3.04 1.82
N GLY A 212 -10.02 2.61 2.41
CA GLY A 212 -8.71 2.62 1.77
C GLY A 212 -8.67 1.80 0.49
N ILE A 213 -7.87 2.23 -0.49
CA ILE A 213 -7.68 1.55 -1.77
C ILE A 213 -6.20 1.25 -1.95
N TYR A 214 -5.86 -0.01 -2.12
CA TYR A 214 -4.47 -0.49 -2.26
C TYR A 214 -4.20 -1.20 -3.59
N CYS A 215 -5.21 -1.32 -4.44
CA CYS A 215 -5.08 -1.84 -5.79
C CYS A 215 -5.06 -0.72 -6.83
N SER A 216 -4.44 -1.00 -7.95
CA SER A 216 -4.57 -0.18 -9.16
C SER A 216 -5.95 -0.40 -9.79
N ALA A 217 -6.44 0.60 -10.51
CA ALA A 217 -7.67 0.45 -11.28
C ALA A 217 -7.46 -0.49 -12.48
N ALA A 218 -8.47 -1.29 -12.81
CA ALA A 218 -8.57 -1.97 -14.10
C ALA A 218 -9.64 -1.30 -14.97
N THR A 219 -9.53 -1.42 -16.29
CA THR A 219 -10.51 -0.89 -17.23
C THR A 219 -10.96 -1.95 -18.22
N TYR A 220 -12.23 -1.88 -18.61
CA TYR A 220 -12.78 -2.66 -19.71
C TYR A 220 -13.93 -1.91 -20.36
N GLY A 221 -13.84 -1.64 -21.67
CA GLY A 221 -14.82 -0.81 -22.37
C GLY A 221 -14.93 0.60 -21.76
N ASN A 222 -16.10 0.96 -21.30
CA ASN A 222 -16.38 2.24 -20.63
C ASN A 222 -16.38 2.14 -19.09
N MET A 223 -15.82 1.11 -18.53
CA MET A 223 -15.85 0.83 -17.09
C MET A 223 -14.48 0.87 -16.45
N VAL A 224 -14.45 1.29 -15.19
CA VAL A 224 -13.29 1.27 -14.29
C VAL A 224 -13.66 0.40 -13.09
N PHE A 225 -12.82 -0.55 -12.75
CA PHE A 225 -13.00 -1.45 -11.59
C PHE A 225 -11.95 -1.16 -10.53
N VAL A 226 -12.41 -1.00 -9.29
CA VAL A 226 -11.55 -0.72 -8.14
C VAL A 226 -12.01 -1.55 -6.96
N GLY A 227 -11.08 -2.27 -6.34
CA GLY A 227 -11.29 -2.98 -5.08
C GLY A 227 -10.92 -2.12 -3.88
N ASP A 228 -11.56 -2.34 -2.74
CA ASP A 228 -11.28 -1.58 -1.52
C ASP A 228 -10.96 -2.47 -0.31
N ASP A 229 -10.56 -1.84 0.77
CA ASP A 229 -10.15 -2.47 2.02
C ASP A 229 -11.34 -3.06 2.84
N LEU A 230 -12.57 -2.72 2.48
CA LEU A 230 -13.79 -3.33 3.03
C LEU A 230 -14.26 -4.55 2.20
N GLY A 231 -13.54 -4.88 1.12
CA GLY A 231 -13.84 -6.03 0.27
C GLY A 231 -14.89 -5.76 -0.79
N LYS A 232 -15.09 -4.51 -1.17
CA LYS A 232 -16.02 -4.13 -2.22
C LYS A 232 -15.27 -3.92 -3.53
N LEU A 233 -15.62 -4.67 -4.59
CA LEU A 233 -15.25 -4.34 -5.95
C LEU A 233 -16.33 -3.45 -6.54
N THR A 234 -15.96 -2.25 -6.97
CA THR A 234 -16.90 -1.27 -7.53
C THR A 234 -16.55 -0.94 -8.96
N ALA A 235 -17.57 -0.91 -9.81
CA ALA A 235 -17.46 -0.45 -11.18
C ALA A 235 -18.00 0.97 -11.33
N TYR A 236 -17.24 1.80 -12.05
CA TYR A 236 -17.60 3.18 -12.36
C TYR A 236 -17.56 3.40 -13.87
N ASN A 237 -18.38 4.34 -14.35
CA ASN A 237 -18.32 4.79 -15.72
C ASN A 237 -17.07 5.65 -15.93
N ILE A 238 -16.20 5.26 -16.86
CA ILE A 238 -14.91 5.94 -17.10
C ILE A 238 -15.07 7.40 -17.55
N LYS A 239 -16.17 7.76 -18.22
CA LYS A 239 -16.37 9.12 -18.77
C LYS A 239 -16.72 10.14 -17.70
N ASN A 240 -17.45 9.74 -16.65
CA ASN A 240 -18.03 10.68 -15.68
C ASN A 240 -17.93 10.25 -14.21
N GLY A 241 -17.29 9.13 -13.91
CA GLY A 241 -17.13 8.62 -12.55
C GLY A 241 -18.41 8.09 -11.88
N LYS A 242 -19.54 7.99 -12.64
CA LYS A 242 -20.79 7.48 -12.05
C LYS A 242 -20.65 6.02 -11.65
N HIS A 243 -21.10 5.71 -10.43
CA HIS A 243 -21.26 4.35 -9.95
C HIS A 243 -22.17 3.53 -10.87
N LEU A 244 -21.75 2.33 -11.22
CA LEU A 244 -22.53 1.39 -12.04
C LEU A 244 -23.07 0.24 -11.18
N TRP A 245 -22.18 -0.44 -10.47
CA TRP A 245 -22.53 -1.53 -9.56
C TRP A 245 -21.39 -1.75 -8.54
N SER A 246 -21.70 -2.47 -7.46
CA SER A 246 -20.71 -2.95 -6.51
C SER A 246 -20.99 -4.41 -6.15
N PHE A 247 -19.91 -5.16 -5.94
CA PHE A 247 -19.93 -6.54 -5.43
C PHE A 247 -19.15 -6.59 -4.11
N ALA A 248 -19.72 -7.21 -3.08
CA ALA A 248 -19.06 -7.40 -1.79
C ALA A 248 -18.49 -8.81 -1.69
N SER A 249 -17.18 -8.93 -1.58
CA SER A 249 -16.50 -10.14 -1.13
C SER A 249 -16.47 -10.18 0.41
N GLY A 250 -15.98 -11.27 1.00
CA GLY A 250 -15.99 -11.42 2.46
C GLY A 250 -14.95 -10.56 3.20
N LYS A 251 -13.86 -10.17 2.53
CA LYS A 251 -12.74 -9.41 3.11
C LYS A 251 -12.08 -8.54 2.04
N ARG A 252 -11.10 -7.72 2.46
CA ARG A 252 -10.38 -6.72 1.64
C ARG A 252 -9.86 -7.25 0.29
N ILE A 253 -9.87 -6.35 -0.70
CA ILE A 253 -9.33 -6.57 -2.04
C ILE A 253 -8.07 -5.71 -2.17
N ILE A 254 -6.90 -6.36 -2.22
CA ILE A 254 -5.58 -5.71 -2.26
C ILE A 254 -4.93 -5.86 -3.64
N GLY A 255 -5.06 -7.04 -4.24
CA GLY A 255 -4.50 -7.31 -5.58
C GLY A 255 -5.27 -6.59 -6.68
N ASP A 256 -4.54 -6.16 -7.70
CA ASP A 256 -5.15 -5.50 -8.85
C ASP A 256 -6.14 -6.45 -9.56
N PRO A 257 -7.37 -6.01 -9.82
CA PRO A 257 -8.28 -6.73 -10.71
C PRO A 257 -7.80 -6.68 -12.16
N ALA A 258 -8.28 -7.60 -12.97
CA ALA A 258 -8.11 -7.56 -14.43
C ALA A 258 -9.43 -7.89 -15.12
N ALA A 259 -9.66 -7.34 -16.31
CA ALA A 259 -10.89 -7.58 -17.05
C ALA A 259 -10.63 -7.85 -18.54
N ALA A 260 -11.30 -8.85 -19.08
CA ALA A 260 -11.30 -9.23 -20.49
C ALA A 260 -12.58 -10.01 -20.81
N ASP A 261 -12.99 -10.03 -22.06
CA ASP A 261 -14.13 -10.83 -22.57
C ASP A 261 -15.42 -10.68 -21.73
N ASP A 262 -15.77 -9.43 -21.35
CA ASP A 262 -16.91 -9.09 -20.49
C ASP A 262 -16.83 -9.67 -19.05
N ILE A 263 -15.67 -10.13 -18.60
CA ILE A 263 -15.46 -10.71 -17.27
C ILE A 263 -14.39 -9.92 -16.52
N VAL A 264 -14.65 -9.56 -15.26
CA VAL A 264 -13.64 -9.03 -14.33
C VAL A 264 -13.26 -10.10 -13.32
N VAL A 265 -11.94 -10.29 -13.13
CA VAL A 265 -11.37 -11.29 -12.23
C VAL A 265 -10.56 -10.57 -11.14
N PHE A 266 -10.71 -10.99 -9.89
CA PHE A 266 -9.95 -10.46 -8.76
C PHE A 266 -9.82 -11.48 -7.62
N GLY A 267 -8.83 -11.27 -6.76
CA GLY A 267 -8.64 -12.02 -5.52
C GLY A 267 -9.15 -11.25 -4.31
N SER A 268 -9.58 -11.96 -3.28
CA SER A 268 -9.98 -11.38 -1.99
C SER A 268 -9.26 -12.06 -0.81
N ALA A 269 -9.05 -11.31 0.25
CA ALA A 269 -8.50 -11.84 1.51
C ALA A 269 -9.42 -12.85 2.20
N ASP A 270 -10.65 -13.06 1.71
CA ASP A 270 -11.54 -14.12 2.17
C ASP A 270 -11.16 -15.52 1.66
N GLY A 271 -10.13 -15.59 0.82
CA GLY A 271 -9.61 -16.85 0.26
C GLY A 271 -10.28 -17.27 -1.04
N ASN A 272 -10.98 -16.36 -1.72
CA ASN A 272 -11.59 -16.67 -3.02
C ASN A 272 -11.00 -15.82 -4.15
N ILE A 273 -10.98 -16.41 -5.33
CA ILE A 273 -10.79 -15.74 -6.61
C ILE A 273 -12.16 -15.68 -7.27
N TYR A 274 -12.58 -14.50 -7.68
CA TYR A 274 -13.89 -14.25 -8.24
C TYR A 274 -13.81 -13.90 -9.72
N GLY A 275 -14.78 -14.39 -10.49
CA GLY A 275 -15.08 -13.92 -11.83
C GLY A 275 -16.50 -13.37 -11.87
N LEU A 276 -16.63 -12.09 -12.23
CA LEU A 276 -17.93 -11.43 -12.33
C LEU A 276 -18.19 -10.99 -13.77
N ASP A 277 -19.46 -10.95 -14.15
CA ASP A 277 -19.90 -10.24 -15.35
C ASP A 277 -19.54 -8.75 -15.21
N ALA A 278 -18.72 -8.24 -16.11
CA ALA A 278 -18.17 -6.88 -16.01
C ALA A 278 -19.25 -5.80 -16.12
N LYS A 279 -20.37 -6.05 -16.80
CA LYS A 279 -21.44 -5.07 -17.01
C LYS A 279 -22.40 -4.98 -15.84
N THR A 280 -22.63 -6.10 -15.15
CA THR A 280 -23.68 -6.21 -14.12
C THR A 280 -23.14 -6.42 -12.71
N GLY A 281 -21.87 -6.84 -12.54
CA GLY A 281 -21.30 -7.22 -11.27
C GLY A 281 -21.81 -8.56 -10.73
N LYS A 282 -22.61 -9.31 -11.53
CA LYS A 282 -23.11 -10.63 -11.11
C LYS A 282 -21.95 -11.63 -11.07
N GLU A 283 -21.85 -12.38 -9.98
CA GLU A 283 -20.91 -13.48 -9.87
C GLU A 283 -21.24 -14.57 -10.88
N LEU A 284 -20.23 -14.92 -11.68
CA LEU A 284 -20.28 -16.04 -12.63
C LEU A 284 -19.69 -17.29 -12.03
N TRP A 285 -18.58 -17.12 -11.32
CA TRP A 285 -17.86 -18.23 -10.66
C TRP A 285 -16.96 -17.71 -9.55
N ARG A 286 -16.57 -18.63 -8.66
CA ARG A 286 -15.49 -18.43 -7.70
C ARG A 286 -14.61 -19.67 -7.59
N VAL A 287 -13.32 -19.47 -7.35
CA VAL A 287 -12.35 -20.51 -7.06
C VAL A 287 -11.83 -20.30 -5.65
N LYS A 288 -11.96 -21.30 -4.80
CA LYS A 288 -11.50 -21.25 -3.42
C LYS A 288 -10.00 -21.55 -3.35
N ALA A 289 -9.25 -20.72 -2.64
CA ALA A 289 -7.89 -20.94 -2.18
C ALA A 289 -7.91 -21.29 -0.68
N GLU A 290 -6.83 -21.88 -0.17
CA GLU A 290 -6.76 -22.27 1.25
C GLU A 290 -6.49 -21.08 2.18
N LYS A 291 -5.96 -19.95 1.61
CA LYS A 291 -5.64 -18.72 2.33
C LYS A 291 -6.01 -17.50 1.51
N ALA A 292 -5.76 -16.32 2.07
CA ALA A 292 -6.02 -15.04 1.42
C ALA A 292 -5.45 -14.96 0.00
N VAL A 293 -6.20 -14.38 -0.95
CA VAL A 293 -5.76 -14.13 -2.33
C VAL A 293 -5.49 -12.64 -2.47
N LEU A 294 -4.23 -12.26 -2.35
CA LEU A 294 -3.76 -10.87 -2.40
C LEU A 294 -2.97 -10.57 -3.67
N GLY A 295 -2.78 -11.57 -4.52
CA GLY A 295 -2.07 -11.43 -5.79
C GLY A 295 -2.85 -10.61 -6.80
N ALA A 296 -2.14 -9.80 -7.58
CA ALA A 296 -2.70 -9.13 -8.75
C ALA A 296 -2.95 -10.14 -9.87
N VAL A 297 -4.01 -9.89 -10.65
CA VAL A 297 -4.40 -10.77 -11.76
C VAL A 297 -3.75 -10.29 -13.06
N THR A 298 -3.26 -11.23 -13.87
CA THR A 298 -2.96 -11.00 -15.28
C THR A 298 -3.83 -11.91 -16.13
N ILE A 299 -4.55 -11.35 -17.11
CA ILE A 299 -5.33 -12.13 -18.08
C ILE A 299 -4.61 -12.12 -19.43
N SER A 300 -4.45 -13.28 -20.01
CA SER A 300 -3.92 -13.46 -21.36
C SER A 300 -4.63 -14.61 -22.07
N ASN A 301 -5.10 -14.38 -23.28
CA ASN A 301 -5.79 -15.37 -24.12
C ASN A 301 -6.91 -16.14 -23.40
N GLY A 302 -7.75 -15.43 -22.65
CA GLY A 302 -8.88 -16.02 -21.92
C GLY A 302 -8.49 -16.80 -20.65
N VAL A 303 -7.24 -16.70 -20.20
CA VAL A 303 -6.75 -17.36 -18.98
C VAL A 303 -6.29 -16.30 -17.97
N ALA A 304 -6.78 -16.39 -16.75
CA ALA A 304 -6.31 -15.60 -15.61
C ALA A 304 -5.18 -16.32 -14.89
N TYR A 305 -4.09 -15.61 -14.63
CA TYR A 305 -2.92 -16.06 -13.89
C TYR A 305 -2.85 -15.31 -12.57
N ILE A 306 -2.84 -16.03 -11.46
CA ILE A 306 -2.91 -15.43 -10.12
C ILE A 306 -2.21 -16.29 -9.06
N GLY A 307 -1.47 -15.64 -8.18
CA GLY A 307 -0.90 -16.25 -6.99
C GLY A 307 -1.70 -15.94 -5.72
N ALA A 308 -1.50 -16.75 -4.69
CA ALA A 308 -2.18 -16.55 -3.40
C ALA A 308 -1.26 -16.82 -2.19
N SER A 309 -1.76 -16.54 -0.99
CA SER A 309 -1.04 -16.78 0.26
C SER A 309 -0.98 -18.25 0.68
N ASP A 310 -1.66 -19.13 -0.03
CA ASP A 310 -1.56 -20.59 0.12
C ASP A 310 -0.36 -21.20 -0.60
N ASN A 311 0.56 -20.36 -1.10
CA ASN A 311 1.75 -20.74 -1.83
C ASN A 311 1.47 -21.42 -3.18
N CYS A 312 0.27 -21.23 -3.70
CA CYS A 312 -0.14 -21.77 -4.98
C CYS A 312 -0.26 -20.66 -6.04
N PHE A 313 0.19 -20.98 -7.25
CA PHE A 313 -0.02 -20.17 -8.44
C PHE A 313 -0.96 -20.90 -9.39
N ARG A 314 -1.96 -20.21 -9.94
CA ARG A 314 -3.06 -20.84 -10.70
C ARG A 314 -3.26 -20.20 -12.06
N ALA A 315 -3.58 -21.03 -13.05
CA ALA A 315 -4.15 -20.63 -14.32
C ALA A 315 -5.63 -21.04 -14.35
N ILE A 316 -6.50 -20.08 -14.65
CA ILE A 316 -7.95 -20.25 -14.57
C ILE A 316 -8.57 -19.78 -15.87
N ASP A 317 -9.41 -20.61 -16.51
CA ASP A 317 -10.23 -20.21 -17.64
C ASP A 317 -11.25 -19.15 -17.17
N ILE A 318 -11.20 -17.94 -17.74
CA ILE A 318 -12.00 -16.82 -17.23
C ILE A 318 -13.51 -16.99 -17.50
N LYS A 319 -13.90 -17.76 -18.52
CA LYS A 319 -15.33 -17.94 -18.88
C LYS A 319 -16.02 -18.95 -17.96
N THR A 320 -15.28 -19.95 -17.52
CA THR A 320 -15.86 -21.08 -16.78
C THR A 320 -15.44 -21.14 -15.31
N GLY A 321 -14.39 -20.44 -14.91
CA GLY A 321 -13.76 -20.55 -13.59
C GLY A 321 -13.01 -21.88 -13.39
N LYS A 322 -12.84 -22.69 -14.44
CA LYS A 322 -12.12 -23.96 -14.35
C LYS A 322 -10.63 -23.70 -14.16
N VAL A 323 -10.05 -24.27 -13.10
CA VAL A 323 -8.60 -24.29 -12.90
C VAL A 323 -7.99 -25.21 -13.95
N ILE A 324 -7.16 -24.65 -14.83
CA ILE A 324 -6.47 -25.36 -15.91
C ILE A 324 -5.30 -26.14 -15.31
N TRP A 325 -4.50 -25.45 -14.51
CA TRP A 325 -3.40 -26.06 -13.75
C TRP A 325 -3.11 -25.23 -12.47
N THR A 326 -2.46 -25.89 -11.52
CA THR A 326 -1.96 -25.28 -10.27
C THR A 326 -0.51 -25.69 -10.07
N TYR A 327 0.34 -24.70 -9.75
CA TYR A 327 1.70 -24.92 -9.30
C TYR A 327 1.77 -24.66 -7.79
N ASN A 328 2.17 -25.66 -7.00
CA ASN A 328 2.13 -25.67 -5.53
C ASN A 328 3.51 -25.82 -4.86
N ASN A 329 4.61 -25.66 -5.61
CA ASN A 329 5.96 -25.78 -5.08
C ASN A 329 6.58 -24.45 -4.64
N VAL A 330 5.80 -23.35 -4.60
CA VAL A 330 6.25 -22.06 -4.08
C VAL A 330 6.36 -22.14 -2.56
N LYS A 331 7.44 -21.61 -2.00
CA LYS A 331 7.69 -21.66 -0.55
C LYS A 331 7.36 -20.35 0.19
N GLY A 332 6.75 -19.40 -0.50
CA GLY A 332 6.36 -18.10 0.03
C GLY A 332 5.08 -17.59 -0.60
N TYR A 333 4.49 -16.57 0.00
CA TYR A 333 3.27 -15.95 -0.51
C TYR A 333 3.51 -15.25 -1.84
N ILE A 334 2.50 -15.24 -2.72
CA ILE A 334 2.57 -14.65 -4.05
C ILE A 334 1.59 -13.48 -4.09
N VAL A 335 2.12 -12.26 -4.30
CA VAL A 335 1.32 -11.03 -4.33
C VAL A 335 1.60 -10.19 -5.58
N ALA A 336 2.74 -10.39 -6.23
CA ALA A 336 3.12 -9.64 -7.41
C ALA A 336 2.17 -9.88 -8.58
N ARG A 337 2.08 -8.91 -9.49
CA ARG A 337 1.43 -9.08 -10.78
C ARG A 337 2.30 -9.96 -11.67
N PRO A 338 1.80 -11.10 -12.16
CA PRO A 338 2.58 -11.97 -13.03
C PRO A 338 2.76 -11.37 -14.43
N LEU A 339 3.92 -11.59 -15.02
CA LEU A 339 4.22 -11.29 -16.42
C LEU A 339 3.91 -12.51 -17.27
N VAL A 340 3.08 -12.35 -18.30
CA VAL A 340 2.90 -13.35 -19.36
C VAL A 340 3.69 -12.90 -20.59
N THR A 341 4.61 -13.74 -21.05
CA THR A 341 5.47 -13.45 -22.21
C THR A 341 5.90 -14.73 -22.93
N GLY A 342 5.74 -14.76 -24.26
CA GLY A 342 6.01 -15.96 -25.05
C GLY A 342 5.20 -17.16 -24.56
N ASP A 343 5.88 -18.22 -24.17
CA ASP A 343 5.33 -19.45 -23.62
C ASP A 343 5.39 -19.53 -22.08
N LYS A 344 5.68 -18.40 -21.39
CA LYS A 344 5.98 -18.36 -19.97
C LYS A 344 5.08 -17.42 -19.18
N VAL A 345 4.82 -17.76 -17.92
CA VAL A 345 4.37 -16.83 -16.88
C VAL A 345 5.47 -16.69 -15.83
N ILE A 346 5.79 -15.44 -15.46
CA ILE A 346 6.91 -15.12 -14.57
C ILE A 346 6.39 -14.29 -13.40
N PHE A 347 6.71 -14.69 -12.17
CA PHE A 347 6.26 -14.01 -10.95
C PHE A 347 7.26 -14.16 -9.80
N GLY A 348 7.28 -13.19 -8.89
CA GLY A 348 8.05 -13.26 -7.66
C GLY A 348 7.25 -13.76 -6.47
N ALA A 349 7.93 -14.36 -5.48
CA ALA A 349 7.32 -14.81 -4.24
C ALA A 349 8.17 -14.44 -3.01
N TRP A 350 7.57 -14.50 -1.82
CA TRP A 350 8.21 -14.15 -0.54
C TRP A 350 9.22 -15.19 -0.02
N ASP A 351 9.66 -16.10 -0.87
CA ASP A 351 10.71 -17.09 -0.61
C ASP A 351 12.04 -16.75 -1.30
N ASN A 352 12.25 -15.50 -1.65
CA ASN A 352 13.44 -15.00 -2.32
C ASN A 352 13.60 -15.44 -3.78
N THR A 353 12.52 -15.92 -4.41
CA THR A 353 12.56 -16.55 -5.74
C THR A 353 11.66 -15.83 -6.74
N LEU A 354 12.19 -15.64 -7.95
CA LEU A 354 11.43 -15.36 -9.16
C LEU A 354 11.26 -16.67 -9.94
N TYR A 355 10.03 -17.03 -10.24
CA TYR A 355 9.66 -18.26 -10.93
C TYR A 355 9.28 -17.99 -12.38
N ALA A 356 9.64 -18.89 -13.28
CA ALA A 356 9.08 -18.94 -14.63
C ALA A 356 8.46 -20.32 -14.86
N LEU A 357 7.17 -20.31 -15.20
CA LEU A 357 6.40 -21.53 -15.49
C LEU A 357 5.93 -21.52 -16.93
N SER A 358 5.75 -22.71 -17.49
CA SER A 358 5.13 -22.93 -18.80
C SER A 358 3.65 -22.54 -18.76
N LEU A 359 3.20 -21.71 -19.69
CA LEU A 359 1.78 -21.35 -19.84
C LEU A 359 0.90 -22.58 -20.12
N LYS A 360 1.45 -23.59 -20.80
CA LYS A 360 0.71 -24.77 -21.26
C LYS A 360 0.25 -25.66 -20.11
N ASP A 361 1.14 -25.93 -19.15
CA ASP A 361 0.92 -26.98 -18.15
C ASP A 361 1.42 -26.62 -16.74
N GLY A 362 1.88 -25.38 -16.54
CA GLY A 362 2.35 -24.88 -15.24
C GLY A 362 3.66 -25.49 -14.77
N LYS A 363 4.38 -26.24 -15.63
CA LYS A 363 5.69 -26.79 -15.25
C LYS A 363 6.71 -25.69 -15.09
N GLU A 364 7.55 -25.84 -14.06
CA GLU A 364 8.67 -24.95 -13.83
C GLU A 364 9.69 -25.07 -14.94
N MET A 365 10.08 -23.92 -15.51
CA MET A 365 11.10 -23.82 -16.55
C MET A 365 12.44 -23.39 -15.95
N TRP A 366 12.42 -22.40 -15.06
CA TRP A 366 13.58 -21.93 -14.32
C TRP A 366 13.18 -21.12 -13.07
N GLN A 367 14.14 -20.95 -12.18
CA GLN A 367 14.08 -20.07 -11.03
C GLN A 367 15.29 -19.11 -11.04
N TRP A 368 15.05 -17.88 -10.59
CA TRP A 368 16.11 -16.94 -10.25
C TRP A 368 15.98 -16.57 -8.76
N LYS A 369 17.10 -16.51 -8.05
CA LYS A 369 17.15 -16.14 -6.64
C LYS A 369 17.94 -14.85 -6.44
N SER A 370 17.41 -13.95 -5.59
CA SER A 370 18.16 -12.76 -5.19
C SER A 370 19.47 -13.17 -4.50
N PRO A 371 20.63 -12.63 -4.93
CA PRO A 371 21.95 -13.04 -4.42
C PRO A 371 22.10 -12.89 -2.91
N LYS A 372 21.48 -11.86 -2.32
CA LYS A 372 21.62 -11.58 -0.90
C LYS A 372 20.83 -12.54 -0.01
N GLY A 373 19.83 -13.18 -0.56
CA GLY A 373 18.98 -14.09 0.21
C GLY A 373 18.10 -13.41 1.27
N GLY A 374 17.20 -14.21 1.84
CA GLY A 374 16.29 -13.78 2.89
C GLY A 374 15.03 -13.08 2.40
N MET A 375 13.95 -13.23 3.16
CA MET A 375 12.61 -12.73 2.81
C MET A 375 12.60 -11.23 2.50
N HIS A 376 13.41 -10.43 3.19
CA HIS A 376 13.47 -8.98 2.99
C HIS A 376 13.91 -8.56 1.59
N TYR A 377 14.62 -9.42 0.87
CA TYR A 377 15.11 -9.20 -0.49
C TYR A 377 14.35 -10.00 -1.53
N SER A 378 13.20 -10.55 -1.17
CA SER A 378 12.35 -11.30 -2.08
C SER A 378 11.80 -10.43 -3.21
N PRO A 379 11.76 -10.92 -4.46
CA PRO A 379 11.14 -10.22 -5.58
C PRO A 379 9.61 -10.28 -5.54
N ALA A 380 9.02 -10.45 -4.38
CA ALA A 380 7.58 -10.68 -4.19
C ALA A 380 6.69 -9.49 -4.54
N SER A 381 7.22 -8.28 -4.52
CA SER A 381 6.47 -7.05 -4.87
C SER A 381 6.89 -6.48 -6.24
N VAL A 382 7.72 -7.18 -6.99
CA VAL A 382 8.18 -6.72 -8.31
C VAL A 382 7.18 -7.12 -9.39
N TRP A 383 6.93 -6.21 -10.32
CA TRP A 383 6.23 -6.54 -11.56
C TRP A 383 7.28 -6.78 -12.66
N PRO A 384 7.61 -8.02 -13.01
CA PRO A 384 8.61 -8.27 -14.04
C PRO A 384 8.15 -7.71 -15.38
N VAL A 385 9.09 -7.20 -16.18
CA VAL A 385 8.84 -6.80 -17.58
C VAL A 385 9.84 -7.50 -18.48
N ALA A 386 9.52 -7.71 -19.76
CA ALA A 386 10.40 -8.43 -20.67
C ALA A 386 10.49 -7.80 -22.05
N ALA A 387 11.73 -7.73 -22.56
CA ALA A 387 12.04 -7.31 -23.93
C ALA A 387 13.41 -7.87 -24.34
N HIS A 388 13.67 -8.00 -25.64
CA HIS A 388 14.96 -8.40 -26.20
C HIS A 388 15.57 -9.65 -25.56
N GLY A 389 14.73 -10.67 -25.30
CA GLY A 389 15.18 -11.94 -24.69
C GLY A 389 15.57 -11.86 -23.21
N LYS A 390 15.24 -10.76 -22.55
CA LYS A 390 15.54 -10.52 -21.13
C LYS A 390 14.28 -10.22 -20.33
N VAL A 391 14.28 -10.63 -19.07
CA VAL A 391 13.34 -10.20 -18.02
C VAL A 391 14.05 -9.17 -17.15
N PHE A 392 13.39 -8.07 -16.86
CA PHE A 392 13.93 -7.01 -16.02
C PHE A 392 13.13 -6.92 -14.72
N ILE A 393 13.84 -6.73 -13.60
CA ILE A 393 13.28 -6.47 -12.29
C ILE A 393 14.04 -5.36 -11.57
N ALA A 394 13.31 -4.49 -10.87
CA ALA A 394 13.87 -3.59 -9.87
C ALA A 394 13.71 -4.26 -8.49
N ASP A 395 14.73 -4.98 -8.06
CA ASP A 395 14.62 -5.82 -6.89
C ASP A 395 14.85 -5.08 -5.55
N PRO A 396 14.40 -5.66 -4.42
CA PRO A 396 14.54 -5.02 -3.11
C PRO A 396 15.98 -4.82 -2.62
N GLU A 397 16.98 -5.40 -3.26
CA GLU A 397 18.41 -5.11 -3.01
C GLU A 397 18.86 -3.76 -3.60
N ARG A 398 17.96 -2.98 -4.17
CA ARG A 398 18.19 -1.69 -4.82
C ARG A 398 18.94 -1.82 -6.15
N ALA A 399 18.77 -2.94 -6.83
CA ALA A 399 19.39 -3.22 -8.11
C ALA A 399 18.37 -3.32 -9.25
N LEU A 400 18.74 -2.79 -10.42
CA LEU A 400 18.11 -3.14 -11.67
C LEU A 400 18.82 -4.37 -12.22
N THR A 401 18.06 -5.43 -12.48
CA THR A 401 18.59 -6.73 -12.88
C THR A 401 17.94 -7.17 -14.18
N ALA A 402 18.77 -7.56 -15.16
CA ALA A 402 18.36 -8.22 -16.39
C ALA A 402 18.69 -9.71 -16.30
N ILE A 403 17.72 -10.55 -16.61
CA ILE A 403 17.75 -12.00 -16.50
C ILE A 403 17.45 -12.56 -17.90
N ASP A 404 18.22 -13.54 -18.36
CA ASP A 404 17.93 -14.24 -19.62
C ASP A 404 16.58 -14.98 -19.52
N ILE A 405 15.68 -14.67 -20.44
CA ILE A 405 14.29 -15.14 -20.39
C ILE A 405 14.15 -16.65 -20.54
N ASN A 406 15.12 -17.32 -21.15
CA ASN A 406 15.08 -18.76 -21.40
C ASN A 406 15.74 -19.58 -20.30
N THR A 407 16.78 -19.03 -19.68
CA THR A 407 17.61 -19.79 -18.74
C THR A 407 17.49 -19.35 -17.28
N GLY A 408 16.90 -18.16 -17.02
CA GLY A 408 16.86 -17.58 -15.69
C GLY A 408 18.21 -17.09 -15.15
N LYS A 409 19.25 -17.05 -15.99
CA LYS A 409 20.57 -16.58 -15.58
C LYS A 409 20.64 -15.05 -15.64
N THR A 410 21.28 -14.42 -14.66
CA THR A 410 21.53 -12.99 -14.69
C THR A 410 22.43 -12.63 -15.87
N VAL A 411 21.95 -11.74 -16.75
CA VAL A 411 22.73 -11.16 -17.85
C VAL A 411 23.59 -10.04 -17.30
N TRP A 412 22.97 -9.11 -16.59
CA TRP A 412 23.65 -8.04 -15.87
C TRP A 412 22.83 -7.57 -14.67
N ARG A 413 23.49 -6.90 -13.75
CA ARG A 413 22.92 -6.33 -12.54
C ARG A 413 23.64 -5.03 -12.18
N THR A 414 22.89 -3.96 -11.88
CA THR A 414 23.48 -2.67 -11.52
C THR A 414 22.81 -2.07 -10.28
N TYR A 415 23.63 -1.46 -9.43
CA TYR A 415 23.21 -0.70 -8.25
C TYR A 415 23.33 0.82 -8.46
N ALA A 416 23.74 1.26 -9.66
CA ALA A 416 24.08 2.66 -9.94
C ALA A 416 22.95 3.63 -9.61
N SER A 417 21.71 3.26 -9.92
CA SER A 417 20.54 4.13 -9.73
C SER A 417 19.75 3.85 -8.44
N LYS A 418 20.13 2.87 -7.63
CA LYS A 418 19.44 2.50 -6.38
C LYS A 418 17.92 2.39 -6.55
N VAL A 419 17.47 1.68 -7.58
CA VAL A 419 16.05 1.45 -7.87
C VAL A 419 15.47 0.42 -6.92
N ARG A 420 14.14 0.44 -6.72
CA ARG A 420 13.48 -0.54 -5.88
C ARG A 420 12.02 -0.76 -6.26
N GLU A 421 11.65 -2.02 -6.55
CA GLU A 421 10.30 -2.54 -6.74
C GLU A 421 9.49 -1.91 -7.90
N SER A 422 9.66 -0.61 -8.21
CA SER A 422 8.91 0.10 -9.25
C SER A 422 9.62 0.06 -10.59
N ILE A 423 9.02 -0.62 -11.55
CA ILE A 423 9.57 -0.85 -12.89
C ILE A 423 8.46 -0.77 -13.95
N GLY A 424 8.79 -0.37 -15.16
CA GLY A 424 7.91 -0.36 -16.32
C GLY A 424 8.69 -0.54 -17.62
N LEU A 425 7.96 -0.81 -18.69
CA LEU A 425 8.53 -1.02 -20.03
C LEU A 425 7.90 -0.05 -21.01
N SER A 426 8.66 0.43 -21.97
CA SER A 426 8.11 1.20 -23.09
C SER A 426 7.26 0.31 -24.00
N GLU A 427 6.26 0.91 -24.67
CA GLU A 427 5.36 0.16 -25.57
C GLU A 427 6.10 -0.45 -26.76
N ASP A 428 7.21 0.16 -27.19
CA ASP A 428 8.07 -0.38 -28.25
C ASP A 428 9.06 -1.46 -27.76
N GLY A 429 9.16 -1.67 -26.44
CA GLY A 429 10.07 -2.63 -25.82
C GLY A 429 11.53 -2.19 -25.75
N GLU A 430 11.89 -0.99 -26.21
CA GLU A 430 13.29 -0.54 -26.29
C GLU A 430 13.84 0.02 -24.98
N ARG A 431 12.97 0.36 -24.01
CA ARG A 431 13.34 1.05 -22.77
C ARG A 431 12.67 0.42 -21.56
N VAL A 432 13.44 0.23 -20.51
CA VAL A 432 12.94 -0.11 -19.17
C VAL A 432 13.08 1.09 -18.26
N TYR A 433 12.01 1.44 -17.57
CA TYR A 433 11.92 2.52 -16.61
C TYR A 433 11.95 1.99 -15.20
N ALA A 434 12.63 2.68 -14.29
CA ALA A 434 12.60 2.33 -12.88
C ALA A 434 12.60 3.60 -12.01
N LYS A 435 11.82 3.56 -10.94
CA LYS A 435 11.80 4.61 -9.92
C LYS A 435 12.96 4.39 -8.96
N THR A 436 13.78 5.43 -8.73
CA THR A 436 14.85 5.38 -7.74
C THR A 436 14.30 5.60 -6.33
N MET A 437 15.13 5.38 -5.32
CA MET A 437 14.74 5.67 -3.93
C MET A 437 14.80 7.17 -3.60
N ASN A 438 15.33 8.02 -4.48
CA ASN A 438 15.40 9.47 -4.29
C ASN A 438 15.04 10.19 -5.58
N ASP A 439 13.97 10.94 -5.56
CA ASP A 439 13.59 12.00 -6.51
C ASP A 439 13.45 11.62 -7.97
N SER A 440 13.99 10.49 -8.44
CA SER A 440 14.24 10.32 -9.88
C SER A 440 13.58 9.06 -10.45
N VAL A 441 13.29 9.14 -11.73
CA VAL A 441 13.00 8.01 -12.61
C VAL A 441 14.18 7.85 -13.56
N VAL A 442 14.62 6.63 -13.77
CA VAL A 442 15.72 6.29 -14.69
C VAL A 442 15.21 5.40 -15.82
N CYS A 443 15.88 5.50 -16.94
CA CYS A 443 15.62 4.72 -18.14
C CYS A 443 16.88 4.00 -18.58
N TYR A 444 16.75 2.71 -18.88
CA TYR A 444 17.84 1.89 -19.43
C TYR A 444 17.42 1.26 -20.74
N SER A 445 18.39 1.03 -21.62
CA SER A 445 18.21 0.27 -22.86
C SER A 445 17.92 -1.21 -22.55
N THR A 446 16.89 -1.77 -23.15
CA THR A 446 16.57 -3.20 -23.04
C THR A 446 17.39 -4.05 -23.99
N ALA A 447 17.83 -3.49 -25.12
CA ALA A 447 18.63 -4.20 -26.13
C ALA A 447 20.06 -4.48 -25.66
N SER A 448 20.64 -3.58 -24.85
CA SER A 448 22.05 -3.65 -24.46
C SER A 448 22.41 -4.90 -23.66
N ALA A 449 23.60 -5.46 -23.90
CA ALA A 449 24.18 -6.59 -23.17
C ALA A 449 24.75 -6.19 -21.79
N THR A 450 24.90 -4.90 -21.53
CA THR A 450 25.37 -4.31 -20.28
C THR A 450 24.38 -3.25 -19.80
N PRO A 451 24.40 -2.82 -18.51
CA PRO A 451 23.49 -1.79 -18.05
C PRO A 451 23.83 -0.43 -18.69
N GLU A 452 23.02 -0.01 -19.65
CA GLU A 452 23.15 1.25 -20.39
C GLU A 452 22.01 2.20 -20.01
N GLN A 453 22.35 3.25 -19.24
CA GLN A 453 21.40 4.27 -18.85
C GLN A 453 21.20 5.27 -19.99
N VAL A 454 19.95 5.41 -20.46
CA VAL A 454 19.55 6.33 -21.53
C VAL A 454 19.33 7.73 -20.98
N TRP A 455 18.59 7.83 -19.86
CA TRP A 455 18.34 9.10 -19.17
C TRP A 455 18.01 8.88 -17.68
N ALA A 456 18.13 9.97 -16.93
CA ALA A 456 17.62 10.09 -15.56
C ALA A 456 16.85 11.41 -15.45
N SER A 457 15.69 11.38 -14.82
CA SER A 457 14.80 12.53 -14.66
C SER A 457 14.50 12.76 -13.18
N ASN A 458 14.84 13.94 -12.66
CA ASN A 458 14.47 14.34 -11.32
C ASN A 458 13.01 14.80 -11.30
N VAL A 459 12.15 14.08 -10.59
CA VAL A 459 10.73 14.38 -10.38
C VAL A 459 10.50 15.13 -9.08
N ALA A 460 11.47 15.14 -8.18
CA ALA A 460 11.44 15.79 -6.86
C ALA A 460 10.31 15.25 -5.96
N PHE A 461 10.25 13.94 -5.76
CA PHE A 461 9.31 13.29 -4.85
C PHE A 461 9.92 12.92 -3.49
N GLY A 462 11.19 13.25 -3.27
CA GLY A 462 11.88 12.94 -2.03
C GLY A 462 12.34 11.49 -1.92
N TYR A 463 12.60 11.06 -0.69
CA TYR A 463 12.95 9.67 -0.39
C TYR A 463 11.70 8.81 -0.27
N GLU A 464 11.60 7.80 -1.11
CA GLU A 464 10.54 6.81 -1.03
C GLU A 464 10.96 5.48 -1.66
N HIS A 465 10.26 4.42 -1.30
CA HIS A 465 10.32 3.12 -1.99
C HIS A 465 8.98 2.37 -1.94
N ALA A 466 7.90 3.13 -1.90
CA ALA A 466 6.57 2.59 -2.11
C ALA A 466 6.39 2.19 -3.58
N PRO A 467 5.89 0.98 -3.87
CA PRO A 467 5.69 0.54 -5.24
C PRO A 467 4.59 1.34 -5.92
N SER A 468 4.96 1.98 -7.05
CA SER A 468 4.04 2.55 -8.01
C SER A 468 4.76 2.49 -9.35
N MET A 469 4.30 1.61 -10.24
CA MET A 469 5.02 1.27 -11.46
C MET A 469 4.95 2.41 -12.47
N PRO A 470 6.08 2.84 -13.07
CA PRO A 470 6.07 3.80 -14.18
C PRO A 470 5.55 3.12 -15.46
N LEU A 471 4.33 3.46 -15.87
CA LEU A 471 3.68 2.86 -17.04
C LEU A 471 3.67 3.82 -18.22
N GLU A 472 4.13 3.35 -19.39
CA GLU A 472 4.07 4.12 -20.64
C GLU A 472 2.76 3.91 -21.40
N LYS A 473 2.24 5.00 -21.96
CA LYS A 473 1.16 4.99 -22.92
C LYS A 473 1.38 6.06 -23.99
N GLU A 474 1.43 5.64 -25.25
CA GLU A 474 1.64 6.53 -26.41
C GLU A 474 2.86 7.47 -26.22
N GLY A 475 3.98 6.92 -25.70
CA GLY A 475 5.24 7.65 -25.49
C GLY A 475 5.29 8.52 -24.23
N ILE A 476 4.27 8.48 -23.37
CA ILE A 476 4.24 9.19 -22.09
C ILE A 476 4.32 8.19 -20.94
N VAL A 477 5.27 8.38 -20.03
CA VAL A 477 5.45 7.57 -18.82
C VAL A 477 4.75 8.24 -17.65
N PHE A 478 3.81 7.55 -17.05
CA PHE A 478 3.05 8.01 -15.88
C PHE A 478 3.48 7.23 -14.63
N GLY A 479 3.51 7.90 -13.49
CA GLY A 479 3.77 7.25 -12.20
C GLY A 479 3.20 8.03 -11.03
N GLY A 480 3.07 7.34 -9.91
CA GLY A 480 2.60 7.88 -8.64
C GLY A 480 3.70 7.88 -7.57
N THR A 481 3.43 8.59 -6.48
CA THR A 481 4.32 8.70 -5.33
C THR A 481 3.59 8.44 -4.01
N LYS A 482 4.34 8.27 -2.94
CA LYS A 482 3.78 8.09 -1.59
C LYS A 482 3.03 9.32 -1.05
N ASP A 483 3.33 10.52 -1.59
CA ASP A 483 2.79 11.80 -1.10
C ASP A 483 1.68 12.35 -2.01
N GLY A 484 0.97 11.49 -2.72
CA GLY A 484 -0.19 11.90 -3.52
C GLY A 484 0.14 12.58 -4.86
N LEU A 485 1.43 12.64 -5.25
CA LEU A 485 1.85 13.24 -6.51
C LEU A 485 1.80 12.21 -7.64
N ILE A 486 1.23 12.64 -8.78
CA ILE A 486 1.27 11.92 -10.06
C ILE A 486 2.12 12.74 -11.02
N TYR A 487 2.95 12.07 -11.79
CA TYR A 487 3.81 12.71 -12.78
C TYR A 487 3.67 12.07 -14.16
N ALA A 488 3.98 12.86 -15.19
CA ALA A 488 4.12 12.40 -16.57
C ALA A 488 5.46 12.86 -17.15
N LEU A 489 6.16 11.91 -17.79
CA LEU A 489 7.45 12.14 -18.44
C LEU A 489 7.36 11.78 -19.92
N GLU A 490 8.14 12.45 -20.75
CA GLU A 490 8.37 12.02 -22.11
C GLU A 490 9.23 10.74 -22.12
N GLY A 491 8.72 9.64 -22.65
CA GLY A 491 9.36 8.32 -22.56
C GLY A 491 10.77 8.26 -23.21
N LYS A 492 11.01 9.05 -24.27
CA LYS A 492 12.30 9.07 -24.97
C LYS A 492 13.38 9.87 -24.26
N THR A 493 13.04 10.96 -23.58
CA THR A 493 14.00 11.93 -23.04
C THR A 493 13.98 12.04 -21.52
N GLY A 494 12.92 11.55 -20.86
CA GLY A 494 12.69 11.73 -19.43
C GLY A 494 12.22 13.15 -19.05
N LYS A 495 11.98 14.05 -20.02
CA LYS A 495 11.50 15.41 -19.73
C LYS A 495 10.20 15.37 -18.96
N VAL A 496 10.13 16.05 -17.81
CA VAL A 496 8.88 16.22 -17.05
C VAL A 496 7.91 17.05 -17.88
N ILE A 497 6.75 16.46 -18.18
CA ILE A 497 5.67 17.12 -18.94
C ILE A 497 4.73 17.83 -17.97
N TRP A 498 4.34 17.12 -16.92
CA TRP A 498 3.50 17.69 -15.87
C TRP A 498 3.59 16.91 -14.57
N LYS A 499 3.14 17.54 -13.50
CA LYS A 499 2.90 16.97 -12.19
C LYS A 499 1.51 17.40 -11.69
N HIS A 500 0.85 16.53 -10.92
CA HIS A 500 -0.43 16.85 -10.31
C HIS A 500 -0.58 16.11 -8.98
N LYS A 501 -0.96 16.82 -7.94
CA LYS A 501 -1.18 16.26 -6.60
C LYS A 501 -2.67 16.05 -6.39
N ILE A 502 -3.07 14.83 -5.99
CA ILE A 502 -4.48 14.47 -5.74
C ILE A 502 -4.82 14.36 -4.24
N GLY A 503 -3.84 14.29 -3.39
CA GLY A 503 -3.94 14.13 -1.94
C GLY A 503 -2.57 14.19 -1.30
N ASN A 504 -2.40 13.58 -0.14
CA ASN A 504 -1.11 13.42 0.52
C ASN A 504 -0.76 11.95 0.80
N SER A 505 -1.62 11.04 0.38
CA SER A 505 -1.50 9.61 0.63
C SER A 505 -0.96 8.87 -0.58
N LEU A 506 -0.47 7.64 -0.35
CA LEU A 506 0.14 6.80 -1.36
C LEU A 506 -0.76 6.64 -2.60
N VAL A 507 -0.23 7.01 -3.77
CA VAL A 507 -0.82 6.71 -5.08
C VAL A 507 -0.38 5.32 -5.51
N ASN A 508 -1.34 4.44 -5.74
CA ASN A 508 -1.11 3.12 -6.33
C ASN A 508 -0.55 3.25 -7.77
N THR A 509 -0.20 2.14 -8.40
CA THR A 509 0.18 2.19 -9.81
C THR A 509 -0.95 2.81 -10.62
N VAL A 510 -0.65 3.90 -11.31
CA VAL A 510 -1.63 4.62 -12.13
C VAL A 510 -1.99 3.82 -13.38
N HIS A 511 -3.22 3.97 -13.88
CA HIS A 511 -3.68 3.27 -15.08
C HIS A 511 -3.86 4.27 -16.24
N PRO A 512 -2.89 4.37 -17.17
CA PRO A 512 -3.00 5.23 -18.34
C PRO A 512 -4.08 4.71 -19.29
N ILE A 513 -5.00 5.59 -19.72
CA ILE A 513 -6.00 5.29 -20.75
C ILE A 513 -5.43 5.62 -22.14
N ASP A 514 -4.85 6.80 -22.25
CA ASP A 514 -4.13 7.31 -23.42
C ASP A 514 -3.06 8.32 -22.96
N LYS A 515 -2.33 8.95 -23.88
CA LYS A 515 -1.31 9.96 -23.55
C LYS A 515 -1.82 11.20 -22.82
N LYS A 516 -3.14 11.40 -22.74
CA LYS A 516 -3.79 12.57 -22.12
C LYS A 516 -4.60 12.23 -20.89
N GLN A 517 -4.91 10.97 -20.64
CA GLN A 517 -5.80 10.56 -19.57
C GLN A 517 -5.20 9.42 -18.74
N VAL A 518 -5.26 9.57 -17.44
CA VAL A 518 -4.78 8.56 -16.49
C VAL A 518 -5.74 8.46 -15.29
N ILE A 519 -6.05 7.22 -14.90
CA ILE A 519 -6.78 6.93 -13.65
C ILE A 519 -5.76 6.67 -12.55
N ALA A 520 -5.99 7.25 -11.41
CA ALA A 520 -5.22 7.01 -10.19
C ALA A 520 -6.15 6.62 -9.04
N THR A 521 -5.64 5.76 -8.19
CA THR A 521 -6.23 5.40 -6.90
C THR A 521 -5.23 5.67 -5.80
N SER A 522 -5.69 5.99 -4.59
CA SER A 522 -4.81 6.24 -3.45
C SER A 522 -5.31 5.62 -2.15
N SER A 523 -4.38 5.41 -1.21
CA SER A 523 -4.65 4.73 0.06
C SER A 523 -5.73 5.39 0.91
N ASP A 524 -5.96 6.70 0.74
CA ASP A 524 -7.05 7.46 1.37
C ASP A 524 -8.42 7.28 0.69
N GLY A 525 -8.54 6.31 -0.22
CA GLY A 525 -9.82 5.98 -0.84
C GLY A 525 -10.20 6.83 -2.05
N ARG A 526 -9.29 7.64 -2.61
CA ARG A 526 -9.59 8.45 -3.80
C ARG A 526 -9.49 7.63 -5.08
N ILE A 527 -10.37 7.95 -6.02
CA ILE A 527 -10.35 7.46 -7.40
C ILE A 527 -10.48 8.68 -8.30
N VAL A 528 -9.47 8.97 -9.11
CA VAL A 528 -9.40 10.21 -9.88
C VAL A 528 -9.10 9.93 -11.34
N LEU A 529 -9.81 10.57 -12.25
CA LEU A 529 -9.42 10.65 -13.65
C LEU A 529 -8.79 12.01 -13.94
N LEU A 530 -7.47 12.02 -14.17
CA LEU A 530 -6.76 13.20 -14.66
C LEU A 530 -6.85 13.28 -16.18
N LYS A 531 -6.98 14.50 -16.67
CA LYS A 531 -6.95 14.80 -18.11
C LYS A 531 -6.12 16.03 -18.39
N THR A 532 -5.23 15.95 -19.39
CA THR A 532 -4.54 17.11 -19.97
C THR A 532 -5.37 17.71 -21.12
N LYS A 533 -5.26 19.02 -21.28
CA LYS A 533 -5.85 19.74 -22.43
C LYS A 533 -5.19 19.36 -23.74
#